data_2dcc56f5fa0b65b38bddc22b416b14b8
#
_entry.id   2dcc56f5fa0b65b38bddc22b416b14b8
#
_cell.length_a   1.000
_cell.length_b   1.000
_cell.length_c   1.000
_cell.angle_alpha   90.00
_cell.angle_beta   90.00
_cell.angle_gamma   90.00
#
_symmetry.space_group_name_H-M   'P 1'
#
loop_
_entity.id
_entity.type
_entity.pdbx_description
1 polymer ?
#
loop_
_entity_poly.entity_id
_entity_poly.type
_entity_poly.pdbx_seq_one_letter_code
_entity_poly.pdbx_strand_id
1 'polypeptide(L)'
;RRQRQMCIRDSPSSSAVNWASMFMGAGPELHGYTTWNSSTPDLPSKELSKDGIFPTIFQLLREADPKAEIGTFYEWVGIKYLVDTLAVNKYNQGINYEKYPTELCEKAVKYIKEKKPTLTLIAWDNPDHVGHKEGHDTPAYYHKLEEIDGYIGKVMNAVKEAGILDETIFIITSDHGGINKGHGGKTMQEMETPFIISGKNIKKGHEIQASMMQFDVAATVAAIFKLKQPQVWIGRPIMEVF
;
A
#
# COMPACT_ATOMS: atom_id res chain seq x y z
N ARG A 1 3.26 -21.13 -1.87
CA ARG A 1 2.70 -21.48 -3.22
C ARG A 1 1.95 -20.27 -3.74
N ARG A 2 2.37 -19.79 -4.89
CA ARG A 2 2.02 -18.54 -5.55
C ARG A 2 0.51 -18.39 -5.74
N GLN A 3 -0.08 -17.36 -5.15
CA GLN A 3 -1.27 -16.74 -5.71
C GLN A 3 -0.79 -15.92 -6.92
N ARG A 4 -1.34 -16.19 -8.08
CA ARG A 4 -0.97 -15.47 -9.30
C ARG A 4 -1.74 -14.16 -9.38
N GLN A 5 -1.01 -13.18 -9.68
CA GLN A 5 -1.17 -11.82 -10.12
C GLN A 5 -2.41 -11.52 -10.90
N MET A 6 -3.12 -10.50 -10.48
CA MET A 6 -3.86 -9.65 -11.40
C MET A 6 -3.21 -8.30 -11.53
N CYS A 7 -3.36 -7.72 -12.73
CA CYS A 7 -2.75 -6.48 -13.11
C CYS A 7 -3.70 -5.31 -12.86
N ILE A 8 -3.26 -4.35 -12.08
CA ILE A 8 -3.92 -3.06 -11.91
C ILE A 8 -3.59 -2.19 -13.13
N ARG A 9 -4.57 -1.54 -13.76
CA ARG A 9 -4.41 -0.96 -15.11
C ARG A 9 -5.04 0.43 -15.30
N ASP A 10 -4.90 1.39 -14.40
CA ASP A 10 -5.78 2.56 -14.52
C ASP A 10 -5.19 3.94 -14.30
N SER A 11 -4.04 4.04 -13.69
CA SER A 11 -3.50 5.34 -13.30
C SER A 11 -2.18 5.62 -14.00
N PRO A 12 -1.80 6.89 -14.16
CA PRO A 12 -0.43 7.23 -14.51
C PRO A 12 0.53 6.51 -13.55
N SER A 13 1.60 5.92 -14.05
CA SER A 13 2.58 5.23 -13.22
C SER A 13 3.41 6.24 -12.40
N SER A 14 2.73 6.94 -11.46
CA SER A 14 3.27 7.99 -10.61
C SER A 14 2.97 7.69 -9.14
N SER A 15 4.00 7.67 -8.32
CA SER A 15 3.92 7.21 -6.94
C SER A 15 2.87 7.96 -6.12
N ALA A 16 2.87 9.31 -6.11
CA ALA A 16 1.89 10.05 -5.31
C ALA A 16 0.45 9.78 -5.73
N VAL A 17 0.18 9.71 -7.04
CA VAL A 17 -1.16 9.45 -7.61
C VAL A 17 -1.65 8.07 -7.19
N ASN A 18 -0.81 7.06 -7.33
CA ASN A 18 -1.19 5.67 -7.08
C ASN A 18 -1.28 5.34 -5.59
N TRP A 19 -0.36 5.86 -4.77
CA TRP A 19 -0.49 5.75 -3.32
C TRP A 19 -1.74 6.46 -2.80
N ALA A 20 -2.07 7.67 -3.32
CA ALA A 20 -3.32 8.35 -3.00
C ALA A 20 -4.53 7.49 -3.38
N SER A 21 -4.57 6.98 -4.62
CA SER A 21 -5.66 6.11 -5.07
C SER A 21 -5.81 4.87 -4.18
N MET A 22 -4.68 4.24 -3.80
CA MET A 22 -4.64 3.04 -2.98
C MET A 22 -5.16 3.28 -1.55
N PHE A 23 -4.94 4.45 -0.98
CA PHE A 23 -5.40 4.77 0.39
C PHE A 23 -6.78 5.41 0.43
N MET A 24 -7.19 6.08 -0.65
CA MET A 24 -8.37 6.92 -0.73
C MET A 24 -9.53 6.29 -1.52
N GLY A 25 -9.38 5.09 -2.05
CA GLY A 25 -10.44 4.36 -2.75
C GLY A 25 -11.04 5.09 -3.96
N ALA A 26 -10.31 6.02 -4.57
CA ALA A 26 -10.77 6.90 -5.62
C ALA A 26 -9.66 7.23 -6.61
N GLY A 27 -10.00 7.67 -7.81
CA GLY A 27 -9.05 8.12 -8.82
C GLY A 27 -8.60 9.58 -8.64
N PRO A 28 -7.59 10.00 -9.41
CA PRO A 28 -7.01 11.35 -9.31
C PRO A 28 -8.02 12.48 -9.55
N GLU A 29 -9.05 12.25 -10.36
CA GLU A 29 -10.14 13.20 -10.61
C GLU A 29 -11.00 13.49 -9.37
N LEU A 30 -10.93 12.64 -8.35
CA LEU A 30 -11.67 12.77 -7.11
C LEU A 30 -10.79 13.23 -5.95
N HIS A 31 -9.63 12.58 -5.74
CA HIS A 31 -8.73 12.96 -4.62
C HIS A 31 -7.82 14.14 -4.96
N GLY A 32 -7.64 14.49 -6.25
CA GLY A 32 -6.94 15.68 -6.68
C GLY A 32 -5.42 15.57 -6.83
N TYR A 33 -4.79 14.46 -6.47
CA TYR A 33 -3.36 14.22 -6.69
C TYR A 33 -3.16 13.72 -8.11
N THR A 34 -2.50 14.50 -8.97
CA THR A 34 -2.36 14.23 -10.41
C THR A 34 -0.90 14.19 -10.88
N THR A 35 0.03 14.58 -10.03
CA THR A 35 1.46 14.58 -10.28
C THR A 35 2.20 13.75 -9.22
N TRP A 36 3.51 13.70 -9.29
CA TRP A 36 4.31 13.02 -8.27
C TRP A 36 4.37 13.80 -6.94
N ASN A 37 3.94 15.06 -6.91
CA ASN A 37 3.82 15.85 -5.70
C ASN A 37 2.73 15.28 -4.78
N SER A 38 3.10 14.90 -3.58
CA SER A 38 2.18 14.35 -2.59
C SER A 38 1.84 15.33 -1.46
N SER A 39 2.51 16.46 -1.36
CA SER A 39 2.34 17.37 -0.22
C SER A 39 0.98 18.06 -0.17
N THR A 40 0.40 18.32 -1.34
CA THR A 40 -0.94 18.89 -1.51
C THR A 40 -1.54 18.36 -2.80
N PRO A 41 -2.87 18.18 -2.89
CA PRO A 41 -3.51 17.85 -4.15
C PRO A 41 -3.33 18.98 -5.16
N ASP A 42 -3.09 18.62 -6.43
CA ASP A 42 -2.92 19.58 -7.53
C ASP A 42 -4.27 20.18 -7.96
N LEU A 43 -5.35 19.42 -7.77
CA LEU A 43 -6.72 19.84 -8.02
C LEU A 43 -7.51 19.80 -6.70
N PRO A 44 -8.55 20.63 -6.56
CA PRO A 44 -9.43 20.54 -5.39
C PRO A 44 -10.01 19.14 -5.22
N SER A 45 -9.78 18.51 -4.08
CA SER A 45 -10.43 17.24 -3.73
C SER A 45 -11.96 17.40 -3.71
N LYS A 46 -12.68 16.41 -4.21
CA LYS A 46 -14.17 16.44 -4.26
C LYS A 46 -14.82 16.42 -2.89
N GLU A 47 -14.15 15.85 -1.92
CA GLU A 47 -14.59 15.80 -0.52
C GLU A 47 -13.36 15.89 0.38
N LEU A 48 -13.51 16.52 1.53
CA LEU A 48 -12.49 16.53 2.58
C LEU A 48 -13.10 15.93 3.84
N SER A 49 -12.30 15.12 4.51
CA SER A 49 -12.61 14.63 5.83
C SER A 49 -12.55 15.75 6.87
N LYS A 50 -12.94 15.46 8.10
CA LYS A 50 -12.76 16.37 9.25
C LYS A 50 -11.30 16.78 9.49
N ASP A 51 -10.36 15.95 9.03
CA ASP A 51 -8.92 16.15 9.20
C ASP A 51 -8.29 16.92 8.02
N GLY A 52 -9.11 17.35 7.05
CA GLY A 52 -8.70 18.22 5.94
C GLY A 52 -8.00 17.49 4.78
N ILE A 53 -8.08 16.16 4.73
CA ILE A 53 -7.59 15.32 3.63
C ILE A 53 -8.78 14.56 3.02
N PHE A 54 -8.67 14.13 1.76
CA PHE A 54 -9.66 13.24 1.15
C PHE A 54 -9.82 11.97 2.00
N PRO A 55 -11.05 11.43 2.18
CA PRO A 55 -11.30 10.28 3.06
C PRO A 55 -10.38 9.09 2.78
N THR A 56 -9.66 8.62 3.79
CA THR A 56 -8.69 7.51 3.70
C THR A 56 -9.18 6.27 4.43
N ILE A 57 -8.65 5.11 4.07
CA ILE A 57 -8.92 3.85 4.78
C ILE A 57 -8.50 3.92 6.26
N PHE A 58 -7.45 4.68 6.58
CA PHE A 58 -6.96 4.87 7.95
C PHE A 58 -7.99 5.61 8.80
N GLN A 59 -8.56 6.70 8.25
CA GLN A 59 -9.62 7.44 8.91
C GLN A 59 -10.89 6.61 9.08
N LEU A 60 -11.33 5.93 8.03
CA LEU A 60 -12.51 5.06 8.12
C LEU A 60 -12.39 4.04 9.25
N LEU A 61 -11.23 3.40 9.34
CA LEU A 61 -10.97 2.44 10.41
C LEU A 61 -10.97 3.12 11.79
N ARG A 62 -10.33 4.28 11.92
CA ARG A 62 -10.30 5.05 13.17
C ARG A 62 -11.70 5.48 13.62
N GLU A 63 -12.56 5.90 12.70
CA GLU A 63 -13.92 6.30 13.01
C GLU A 63 -14.81 5.12 13.43
N ALA A 64 -14.63 3.96 12.80
CA ALA A 64 -15.35 2.75 13.15
C ALA A 64 -14.85 2.10 14.45
N ASP A 65 -13.55 2.15 14.70
CA ASP A 65 -12.91 1.67 15.93
C ASP A 65 -11.93 2.71 16.48
N PRO A 66 -12.37 3.55 17.44
CA PRO A 66 -11.50 4.55 18.07
C PRO A 66 -10.29 3.97 18.81
N LYS A 67 -10.28 2.64 19.10
CA LYS A 67 -9.20 1.95 19.78
C LYS A 67 -8.27 1.19 18.82
N ALA A 68 -8.58 1.16 17.52
CA ALA A 68 -7.75 0.48 16.54
C ALA A 68 -6.29 0.95 16.64
N GLU A 69 -5.36 0.02 16.73
CA GLU A 69 -3.92 0.32 16.67
C GLU A 69 -3.49 0.33 15.21
N ILE A 70 -3.12 1.51 14.68
CA ILE A 70 -2.80 1.73 13.27
C ILE A 70 -1.38 2.27 13.15
N GLY A 71 -0.52 1.60 12.39
CA GLY A 71 0.86 2.02 12.14
C GLY A 71 1.17 2.16 10.67
N THR A 72 1.93 3.20 10.30
CA THR A 72 2.41 3.42 8.94
C THR A 72 3.92 3.63 8.94
N PHE A 73 4.62 2.82 8.18
CA PHE A 73 6.06 2.79 8.05
C PHE A 73 6.44 2.93 6.58
N TYR A 74 7.27 3.89 6.22
CA TYR A 74 7.63 4.15 4.83
C TYR A 74 9.03 4.75 4.72
N GLU A 75 9.70 4.48 3.62
CA GLU A 75 10.99 5.05 3.28
C GLU A 75 10.78 6.42 2.62
N TRP A 76 9.96 6.50 1.58
CA TRP A 76 9.66 7.77 0.92
C TRP A 76 8.74 8.66 1.77
N VAL A 77 9.26 9.85 2.12
CA VAL A 77 8.53 10.79 2.99
C VAL A 77 7.20 11.29 2.37
N GLY A 78 7.05 11.20 1.06
CA GLY A 78 5.83 11.60 0.35
C GLY A 78 4.57 10.88 0.84
N ILE A 79 4.69 9.65 1.32
CA ILE A 79 3.58 8.88 1.88
C ILE A 79 2.96 9.57 3.11
N LYS A 80 3.75 10.31 3.89
CA LYS A 80 3.26 11.06 5.05
C LYS A 80 2.05 11.95 4.74
N TYR A 81 2.03 12.54 3.57
CA TYR A 81 0.99 13.47 3.16
C TYR A 81 -0.27 12.78 2.61
N LEU A 82 -0.16 11.51 2.27
CA LEU A 82 -1.24 10.70 1.68
C LEU A 82 -1.94 9.82 2.73
N VAL A 83 -1.28 9.56 3.86
CA VAL A 83 -1.90 8.93 5.03
C VAL A 83 -2.48 10.02 5.92
N ASP A 84 -3.66 9.75 6.50
CA ASP A 84 -4.19 10.63 7.54
C ASP A 84 -3.39 10.42 8.83
N THR A 85 -2.43 11.30 9.08
CA THR A 85 -1.55 11.20 10.26
C THR A 85 -2.27 11.42 11.59
N LEU A 86 -3.48 12.00 11.58
CA LEU A 86 -4.33 12.15 12.76
C LEU A 86 -5.11 10.85 13.06
N ALA A 87 -5.32 10.01 12.06
CA ALA A 87 -6.00 8.74 12.22
C ALA A 87 -5.08 7.60 12.72
N VAL A 88 -3.75 7.72 12.58
CA VAL A 88 -2.80 6.66 12.91
C VAL A 88 -2.14 6.86 14.28
N ASN A 89 -1.79 5.75 14.96
CA ASN A 89 -1.10 5.78 16.26
C ASN A 89 0.40 5.99 16.10
N LYS A 90 0.96 5.47 15.00
CA LYS A 90 2.39 5.51 14.71
C LYS A 90 2.64 5.76 13.24
N TYR A 91 3.51 6.72 12.96
CA TYR A 91 4.10 6.91 11.65
C TYR A 91 5.57 7.33 11.79
N ASN A 92 6.35 7.15 10.73
CA ASN A 92 7.72 7.65 10.66
C ASN A 92 7.80 8.88 9.72
N GLN A 93 8.95 9.55 9.71
CA GLN A 93 9.18 10.76 8.91
C GLN A 93 9.93 10.48 7.58
N GLY A 94 9.86 9.23 7.12
CA GLY A 94 10.71 8.72 6.06
C GLY A 94 11.98 8.07 6.63
N ILE A 95 12.60 7.21 5.86
CA ILE A 95 13.85 6.51 6.24
C ILE A 95 14.79 6.55 5.04
N ASN A 96 16.02 6.98 5.27
CA ASN A 96 17.06 6.86 4.26
C ASN A 96 17.55 5.41 4.21
N TYR A 97 16.99 4.62 3.28
CA TYR A 97 17.31 3.20 3.11
C TYR A 97 18.75 2.95 2.60
N GLU A 98 19.38 3.91 1.92
CA GLU A 98 20.78 3.77 1.52
C GLU A 98 21.71 3.75 2.73
N LYS A 99 21.40 4.58 3.73
CA LYS A 99 22.16 4.66 4.99
C LYS A 99 21.72 3.61 6.01
N TYR A 100 20.44 3.29 6.03
CA TYR A 100 19.82 2.41 7.02
C TYR A 100 18.89 1.37 6.35
N PRO A 101 19.42 0.40 5.61
CA PRO A 101 18.64 -0.46 4.72
C PRO A 101 17.66 -1.39 5.45
N THR A 102 17.89 -1.68 6.72
CA THR A 102 17.03 -2.59 7.52
C THR A 102 16.07 -1.85 8.45
N GLU A 103 16.25 -0.54 8.64
CA GLU A 103 15.58 0.23 9.69
C GLU A 103 14.04 0.20 9.58
N LEU A 104 13.50 0.28 8.36
CA LEU A 104 12.06 0.21 8.14
C LEU A 104 11.50 -1.12 8.63
N CYS A 105 12.11 -2.23 8.20
CA CYS A 105 11.73 -3.57 8.60
C CYS A 105 11.81 -3.75 10.11
N GLU A 106 12.90 -3.31 10.73
CA GLU A 106 13.12 -3.42 12.17
C GLU A 106 12.08 -2.65 12.98
N LYS A 107 11.75 -1.42 12.56
CA LYS A 107 10.70 -0.61 13.21
C LYS A 107 9.32 -1.25 13.08
N ALA A 108 8.97 -1.75 11.90
CA ALA A 108 7.69 -2.43 11.67
C ALA A 108 7.59 -3.73 12.48
N VAL A 109 8.62 -4.57 12.47
CA VAL A 109 8.71 -5.82 13.25
C VAL A 109 8.54 -5.54 14.75
N LYS A 110 9.27 -4.54 15.28
CA LYS A 110 9.16 -4.15 16.68
C LYS A 110 7.73 -3.71 17.03
N TYR A 111 7.14 -2.85 16.23
CA TYR A 111 5.79 -2.35 16.42
C TYR A 111 4.74 -3.47 16.41
N ILE A 112 4.83 -4.38 15.45
CA ILE A 112 3.93 -5.53 15.34
C ILE A 112 3.99 -6.41 16.60
N LYS A 113 5.19 -6.72 17.10
CA LYS A 113 5.37 -7.55 18.31
C LYS A 113 4.84 -6.86 19.57
N GLU A 114 5.09 -5.57 19.72
CA GLU A 114 4.72 -4.82 20.91
C GLU A 114 3.25 -4.42 20.95
N LYS A 115 2.67 -4.06 19.80
CA LYS A 115 1.35 -3.43 19.71
C LYS A 115 0.25 -4.33 19.16
N LYS A 116 0.60 -5.40 18.42
CA LYS A 116 -0.38 -6.27 17.74
C LYS A 116 -1.41 -5.46 16.96
N PRO A 117 -0.97 -4.64 15.99
CA PRO A 117 -1.80 -3.61 15.38
C PRO A 117 -2.99 -4.19 14.61
N THR A 118 -4.06 -3.39 14.54
CA THR A 118 -5.24 -3.67 13.71
C THR A 118 -4.91 -3.51 12.22
N LEU A 119 -4.14 -2.47 11.86
CA LEU A 119 -3.71 -2.20 10.49
C LEU A 119 -2.26 -1.71 10.50
N THR A 120 -1.43 -2.27 9.61
CA THR A 120 -0.07 -1.78 9.40
C THR A 120 0.20 -1.60 7.91
N LEU A 121 0.62 -0.40 7.52
CA LEU A 121 1.20 -0.12 6.22
C LEU A 121 2.73 -0.18 6.34
N ILE A 122 3.38 -0.89 5.43
CA ILE A 122 4.84 -0.89 5.27
C ILE A 122 5.12 -0.64 3.79
N ALA A 123 5.78 0.47 3.47
CA ALA A 123 6.09 0.85 2.09
C ALA A 123 7.60 1.04 1.91
N TRP A 124 8.21 0.11 1.18
CA TRP A 124 9.62 0.19 0.76
C TRP A 124 9.72 1.01 -0.52
N ASP A 125 10.78 1.81 -0.64
CA ASP A 125 11.13 2.60 -1.82
C ASP A 125 11.82 1.73 -2.90
N ASN A 126 12.37 0.61 -2.48
CA ASN A 126 12.86 -0.42 -3.36
C ASN A 126 11.77 -1.44 -3.70
N PRO A 127 11.82 -2.02 -4.91
CA PRO A 127 12.92 -2.03 -5.88
C PRO A 127 12.96 -0.84 -6.86
N ASP A 128 12.04 0.14 -6.76
CA ASP A 128 11.95 1.26 -7.70
C ASP A 128 13.25 2.07 -7.76
N HIS A 129 13.86 2.39 -6.61
CA HIS A 129 15.14 3.09 -6.56
C HIS A 129 16.25 2.38 -7.35
N VAL A 130 16.37 1.07 -7.19
CA VAL A 130 17.33 0.28 -7.98
C VAL A 130 16.93 0.27 -9.45
N GLY A 131 15.64 0.26 -9.76
CA GLY A 131 15.12 0.41 -11.11
C GLY A 131 15.57 1.70 -11.77
N HIS A 132 15.48 2.83 -11.08
CA HIS A 132 15.98 4.12 -11.59
C HIS A 132 17.50 4.13 -11.78
N LYS A 133 18.25 3.52 -10.89
CA LYS A 133 19.71 3.53 -10.91
C LYS A 133 20.30 2.55 -11.92
N GLU A 134 19.90 1.30 -11.86
CA GLU A 134 20.48 0.18 -12.60
C GLU A 134 19.59 -0.31 -13.75
N GLY A 135 18.31 0.01 -13.73
CA GLY A 135 17.29 -0.43 -14.66
C GLY A 135 16.33 -1.47 -14.07
N HIS A 136 15.06 -1.36 -14.45
CA HIS A 136 14.06 -2.39 -14.21
C HIS A 136 14.40 -3.63 -15.05
N ASP A 137 13.99 -4.81 -14.59
CA ASP A 137 14.23 -6.08 -15.27
C ASP A 137 15.73 -6.44 -15.42
N THR A 138 16.56 -5.98 -14.48
CA THR A 138 18.01 -6.28 -14.41
C THR A 138 18.33 -7.24 -13.27
N PRO A 139 19.51 -7.92 -13.28
CA PRO A 139 19.93 -8.75 -12.16
C PRO A 139 19.97 -8.00 -10.82
N ALA A 140 20.38 -6.72 -10.82
CA ALA A 140 20.39 -5.89 -9.61
C ALA A 140 18.96 -5.65 -9.08
N TYR A 141 17.99 -5.42 -9.96
CA TYR A 141 16.58 -5.26 -9.61
C TYR A 141 16.02 -6.54 -8.98
N TYR A 142 16.27 -7.70 -9.59
CA TYR A 142 15.80 -8.98 -9.04
C TYR A 142 16.46 -9.34 -7.71
N HIS A 143 17.76 -9.06 -7.55
CA HIS A 143 18.43 -9.24 -6.27
C HIS A 143 17.81 -8.37 -5.16
N LYS A 144 17.40 -7.14 -5.50
CA LYS A 144 16.70 -6.27 -4.56
C LYS A 144 15.30 -6.80 -4.20
N LEU A 145 14.59 -7.42 -5.15
CA LEU A 145 13.32 -8.11 -4.86
C LEU A 145 13.51 -9.29 -3.89
N GLU A 146 14.57 -10.08 -4.05
CA GLU A 146 14.91 -11.16 -3.11
C GLU A 146 15.19 -10.64 -1.70
N GLU A 147 15.86 -9.50 -1.59
CA GLU A 147 16.10 -8.85 -0.30
C GLU A 147 14.80 -8.40 0.37
N ILE A 148 13.88 -7.78 -0.40
CA ILE A 148 12.57 -7.36 0.10
C ILE A 148 11.71 -8.57 0.49
N ASP A 149 11.73 -9.65 -0.27
CA ASP A 149 11.07 -10.91 0.11
C ASP A 149 11.56 -11.40 1.47
N GLY A 150 12.88 -11.28 1.73
CA GLY A 150 13.45 -11.55 3.04
C GLY A 150 12.90 -10.65 4.15
N TYR A 151 12.65 -9.36 3.88
CA TYR A 151 12.01 -8.44 4.83
C TYR A 151 10.54 -8.79 5.07
N ILE A 152 9.80 -9.14 4.03
CA ILE A 152 8.42 -9.64 4.15
C ILE A 152 8.40 -10.89 5.03
N GLY A 153 9.33 -11.81 4.84
CA GLY A 153 9.50 -12.99 5.69
C GLY A 153 9.71 -12.65 7.17
N LYS A 154 10.53 -11.62 7.48
CA LYS A 154 10.72 -11.13 8.87
C LYS A 154 9.44 -10.54 9.45
N VAL A 155 8.66 -9.78 8.65
CA VAL A 155 7.35 -9.24 9.07
C VAL A 155 6.37 -10.37 9.36
N MET A 156 6.26 -11.37 8.49
CA MET A 156 5.39 -12.53 8.71
C MET A 156 5.78 -13.32 9.98
N ASN A 157 7.07 -13.48 10.21
CA ASN A 157 7.56 -14.10 11.45
C ASN A 157 7.22 -13.28 12.70
N ALA A 158 7.32 -11.95 12.64
CA ALA A 158 6.91 -11.07 13.72
C ALA A 158 5.41 -11.21 14.06
N VAL A 159 4.55 -11.30 13.05
CA VAL A 159 3.10 -11.56 13.22
C VAL A 159 2.87 -12.90 13.89
N LYS A 160 3.60 -13.95 13.48
CA LYS A 160 3.54 -15.29 14.11
C LYS A 160 4.01 -15.25 15.57
N GLU A 161 5.15 -14.63 15.85
CA GLU A 161 5.69 -14.48 17.21
C GLU A 161 4.79 -13.65 18.13
N ALA A 162 4.08 -12.66 17.57
CA ALA A 162 3.07 -11.88 18.27
C ALA A 162 1.79 -12.70 18.58
N GLY A 163 1.63 -13.90 18.01
CA GLY A 163 0.48 -14.77 18.22
C GLY A 163 -0.81 -14.29 17.54
N ILE A 164 -0.69 -13.55 16.43
CA ILE A 164 -1.83 -13.00 15.68
C ILE A 164 -1.91 -13.49 14.23
N LEU A 165 -1.11 -14.49 13.86
CA LEU A 165 -1.03 -14.97 12.47
C LEU A 165 -2.39 -15.46 11.94
N ASP A 166 -3.13 -16.21 12.75
CA ASP A 166 -4.42 -16.79 12.35
C ASP A 166 -5.54 -15.73 12.21
N GLU A 167 -5.29 -14.53 12.71
CA GLU A 167 -6.21 -13.37 12.59
C GLU A 167 -5.75 -12.36 11.55
N THR A 168 -4.58 -12.57 10.93
CA THR A 168 -3.96 -11.60 10.02
C THR A 168 -4.25 -11.92 8.56
N ILE A 169 -4.46 -10.85 7.78
CA ILE A 169 -4.46 -10.87 6.32
C ILE A 169 -3.27 -10.05 5.84
N PHE A 170 -2.48 -10.61 4.93
CA PHE A 170 -1.38 -9.93 4.27
C PHE A 170 -1.83 -9.52 2.87
N ILE A 171 -1.56 -8.26 2.52
CA ILE A 171 -1.69 -7.75 1.16
C ILE A 171 -0.32 -7.26 0.72
N ILE A 172 0.16 -7.73 -0.43
CA ILE A 172 1.40 -7.30 -1.06
C ILE A 172 1.04 -6.74 -2.42
N THR A 173 1.41 -5.51 -2.66
CA THR A 173 1.16 -4.80 -3.92
C THR A 173 2.24 -3.76 -4.17
N SER A 174 2.18 -3.10 -5.31
CA SER A 174 3.07 -1.99 -5.69
C SER A 174 2.22 -0.84 -6.22
N ASP A 175 2.72 0.37 -6.16
CA ASP A 175 2.07 1.56 -6.70
C ASP A 175 2.22 1.66 -8.22
N HIS A 176 3.29 1.19 -8.81
CA HIS A 176 3.52 1.09 -10.25
C HIS A 176 4.55 0.01 -10.58
N GLY A 177 4.69 -0.29 -11.85
CA GLY A 177 5.82 -1.02 -12.40
C GLY A 177 6.87 -0.06 -12.96
N GLY A 178 7.69 -0.54 -13.90
CA GLY A 178 8.72 0.31 -14.52
C GLY A 178 9.31 -0.31 -15.77
N ILE A 179 9.96 0.51 -16.57
CA ILE A 179 10.66 0.10 -17.80
C ILE A 179 11.98 0.84 -17.92
N ASN A 180 13.04 0.16 -18.38
CA ASN A 180 14.38 0.75 -18.45
C ASN A 180 14.76 1.36 -17.08
N LYS A 181 15.02 2.67 -17.03
CA LYS A 181 15.39 3.40 -15.80
C LYS A 181 14.31 4.34 -15.30
N GLY A 182 13.04 4.06 -15.57
CA GLY A 182 11.97 4.96 -15.19
C GLY A 182 10.58 4.34 -15.22
N HIS A 183 9.62 5.21 -14.96
CA HIS A 183 8.19 4.99 -15.04
C HIS A 183 7.49 6.34 -15.30
N GLY A 184 6.17 6.42 -15.30
CA GLY A 184 5.40 7.64 -15.62
C GLY A 184 4.76 7.60 -16.99
N GLY A 185 5.06 6.58 -17.79
CA GLY A 185 4.50 6.35 -19.11
C GLY A 185 3.20 5.55 -19.11
N LYS A 186 2.88 4.99 -20.28
CA LYS A 186 1.62 4.29 -20.55
C LYS A 186 1.83 2.83 -20.98
N THR A 187 3.02 2.29 -20.78
CA THR A 187 3.30 0.90 -21.12
C THR A 187 2.70 -0.04 -20.05
N MET A 188 2.41 -1.26 -20.46
CA MET A 188 1.90 -2.25 -19.51
C MET A 188 2.92 -2.53 -18.40
N GLN A 189 4.23 -2.55 -18.71
CA GLN A 189 5.29 -2.75 -17.73
C GLN A 189 5.30 -1.67 -16.64
N GLU A 190 4.86 -0.44 -16.96
CA GLU A 190 4.78 0.66 -15.99
C GLU A 190 3.47 0.67 -15.20
N MET A 191 2.37 0.21 -15.82
CA MET A 191 1.03 0.31 -15.25
C MET A 191 0.57 -0.95 -14.52
N GLU A 192 1.10 -2.13 -14.87
CA GLU A 192 0.75 -3.39 -14.22
C GLU A 192 1.49 -3.55 -12.89
N THR A 193 0.75 -3.83 -11.82
CA THR A 193 1.30 -4.11 -10.50
C THR A 193 0.78 -5.44 -9.96
N PRO A 194 1.55 -6.13 -9.12
CA PRO A 194 1.08 -7.34 -8.46
C PRO A 194 0.04 -7.01 -7.40
N PHE A 195 -0.93 -7.92 -7.21
CA PHE A 195 -1.78 -7.93 -6.03
C PHE A 195 -1.82 -9.35 -5.47
N ILE A 196 -1.30 -9.53 -4.27
CA ILE A 196 -1.24 -10.81 -3.58
C ILE A 196 -1.94 -10.64 -2.24
N ILE A 197 -2.93 -11.49 -1.96
CA ILE A 197 -3.64 -11.47 -0.69
C ILE A 197 -3.64 -12.87 -0.08
N SER A 198 -3.38 -12.97 1.22
CA SER A 198 -3.41 -14.24 1.94
C SER A 198 -3.71 -14.03 3.42
N GLY A 199 -4.27 -15.04 4.07
CA GLY A 199 -4.53 -15.00 5.52
C GLY A 199 -5.91 -15.50 5.90
N LYS A 200 -6.44 -14.95 6.99
CA LYS A 200 -7.73 -15.35 7.56
C LYS A 200 -8.87 -15.19 6.55
N ASN A 201 -9.62 -16.27 6.32
CA ASN A 201 -10.79 -16.31 5.44
C ASN A 201 -10.51 -15.95 3.96
N ILE A 202 -9.25 -15.96 3.53
CA ILE A 202 -8.89 -15.74 2.14
C ILE A 202 -8.78 -17.10 1.43
N LYS A 203 -9.39 -17.21 0.24
CA LYS A 203 -9.31 -18.40 -0.61
C LYS A 203 -7.86 -18.73 -0.95
N LYS A 204 -7.47 -19.98 -0.77
CA LYS A 204 -6.11 -20.45 -1.07
C LYS A 204 -6.00 -20.90 -2.53
N GLY A 205 -4.94 -20.42 -3.20
CA GLY A 205 -4.65 -20.83 -4.58
C GLY A 205 -5.65 -20.29 -5.61
N HIS A 206 -6.46 -19.31 -5.23
CA HIS A 206 -7.39 -18.63 -6.13
C HIS A 206 -6.63 -17.61 -6.97
N GLU A 207 -6.89 -17.61 -8.27
CA GLU A 207 -6.42 -16.60 -9.21
C GLU A 207 -7.56 -15.61 -9.43
N ILE A 208 -7.34 -14.33 -9.10
CA ILE A 208 -8.33 -13.28 -9.26
C ILE A 208 -8.62 -13.10 -10.75
N GLN A 209 -9.88 -13.16 -11.16
CA GLN A 209 -10.30 -13.05 -12.55
C GLN A 209 -10.83 -11.66 -12.91
N ALA A 210 -11.35 -10.94 -11.93
CA ALA A 210 -11.84 -9.58 -12.14
C ALA A 210 -10.70 -8.58 -12.35
N SER A 211 -10.89 -7.61 -13.22
CA SER A 211 -9.94 -6.49 -13.33
C SER A 211 -9.94 -5.66 -12.06
N MET A 212 -8.74 -5.31 -11.61
CA MET A 212 -8.51 -4.44 -10.45
C MET A 212 -7.96 -3.09 -10.86
N MET A 213 -8.28 -2.09 -10.05
CA MET A 213 -7.71 -0.75 -10.08
C MET A 213 -7.00 -0.45 -8.76
N GLN A 214 -6.06 0.50 -8.74
CA GLN A 214 -5.33 0.85 -7.51
C GLN A 214 -6.29 1.22 -6.35
N PHE A 215 -7.36 1.94 -6.66
CA PHE A 215 -8.35 2.35 -5.68
C PHE A 215 -9.22 1.19 -5.13
N ASP A 216 -9.20 0.00 -5.75
CA ASP A 216 -9.89 -1.19 -5.24
C ASP A 216 -9.20 -1.77 -4.00
N VAL A 217 -7.93 -1.41 -3.76
CA VAL A 217 -7.19 -1.83 -2.57
C VAL A 217 -7.84 -1.29 -1.29
N ALA A 218 -8.11 0.02 -1.21
CA ALA A 218 -8.80 0.60 -0.06
C ALA A 218 -10.20 0.00 0.14
N ALA A 219 -10.95 -0.20 -0.95
CA ALA A 219 -12.26 -0.82 -0.93
C ALA A 219 -12.20 -2.27 -0.40
N THR A 220 -11.18 -3.04 -0.79
CA THR A 220 -10.97 -4.41 -0.32
C THR A 220 -10.61 -4.43 1.17
N VAL A 221 -9.73 -3.52 1.62
CA VAL A 221 -9.41 -3.37 3.05
C VAL A 221 -10.66 -2.95 3.85
N ALA A 222 -11.48 -2.04 3.32
CA ALA A 222 -12.75 -1.66 3.95
C ALA A 222 -13.70 -2.86 4.08
N ALA A 223 -13.79 -3.72 3.07
CA ALA A 223 -14.60 -4.95 3.12
C ALA A 223 -14.07 -5.95 4.18
N ILE A 224 -12.75 -6.12 4.31
CA ILE A 224 -12.12 -6.95 5.35
C ILE A 224 -12.57 -6.50 6.75
N PHE A 225 -12.56 -5.21 7.01
CA PHE A 225 -12.97 -4.62 8.29
C PHE A 225 -14.48 -4.36 8.39
N LYS A 226 -15.27 -4.71 7.36
CA LYS A 226 -16.72 -4.46 7.28
C LYS A 226 -17.08 -2.97 7.46
N LEU A 227 -16.25 -2.09 6.94
CA LEU A 227 -16.45 -0.65 6.99
C LEU A 227 -17.39 -0.22 5.86
N LYS A 228 -18.21 0.79 6.16
CA LYS A 228 -19.00 1.45 5.12
C LYS A 228 -18.10 2.40 4.33
N GLN A 229 -18.02 2.22 3.02
CA GLN A 229 -17.29 3.11 2.14
C GLN A 229 -17.94 4.50 2.08
N PRO A 230 -17.14 5.59 2.02
CA PRO A 230 -17.66 6.92 1.70
C PRO A 230 -18.30 6.94 0.31
N GLN A 231 -19.28 7.78 0.11
CA GLN A 231 -19.96 7.88 -1.19
C GLN A 231 -19.02 8.35 -2.32
N VAL A 232 -17.98 9.11 -1.97
CA VAL A 232 -17.00 9.64 -2.91
C VAL A 232 -15.99 8.58 -3.39
N TRP A 233 -15.91 7.42 -2.73
CA TRP A 233 -15.07 6.31 -3.19
C TRP A 233 -15.74 5.58 -4.35
N ILE A 234 -14.94 5.28 -5.37
CA ILE A 234 -15.36 4.52 -6.56
C ILE A 234 -14.78 3.11 -6.59
N GLY A 235 -13.85 2.81 -5.69
CA GLY A 235 -13.24 1.49 -5.55
C GLY A 235 -14.25 0.40 -5.24
N ARG A 236 -14.02 -0.78 -5.80
CA ARG A 236 -14.85 -1.98 -5.61
C ARG A 236 -14.03 -3.04 -4.88
N PRO A 237 -14.55 -3.61 -3.78
CA PRO A 237 -13.82 -4.67 -3.09
C PRO A 237 -13.71 -5.92 -3.98
N ILE A 238 -12.57 -6.60 -3.92
CA ILE A 238 -12.31 -7.84 -4.64
C ILE A 238 -12.97 -9.01 -3.90
N MET A 239 -14.28 -9.14 -4.04
CA MET A 239 -15.10 -10.10 -3.28
C MET A 239 -14.78 -11.56 -3.60
N GLU A 240 -14.22 -11.85 -4.77
CA GLU A 240 -13.89 -13.22 -5.16
C GLU A 240 -12.75 -13.85 -4.34
N VAL A 241 -12.00 -13.08 -3.55
CA VAL A 241 -10.93 -13.60 -2.68
C VAL A 241 -11.42 -14.16 -1.35
N PHE A 242 -12.69 -13.85 -0.97
CA PHE A 242 -13.32 -14.28 0.28
C PHE A 242 -14.10 -15.58 0.16
#